data_f1b3b525169b5bcaf930ff986ca2f314
#
_entry.id   f1b3b525169b5bcaf930ff986ca2f314
#
_cell.length_a   1.000
_cell.length_b   1.000
_cell.length_c   1.000
_cell.angle_alpha   90.00
_cell.angle_beta   90.00
_cell.angle_gamma   90.00
#
_symmetry.space_group_name_H-M   'P 1'
#
loop_
_entity.id
_entity.type
_entity.pdbx_description
1 polymer ?
#
loop_
_entity_poly.entity_id
_entity_poly.type
_entity_poly.pdbx_seq_one_letter_code
_entity_poly.pdbx_strand_id
1 'polypeptide(L)'
;MKNIKIIIPVLLLVVGGVYKFVLAPKPVVPKPKVSGEVYVMPKDFLINLKAGKFAKLNAALVLKEGYLAEAVKKAAAASGEKEAGQPPTGYGTLPQEAVVRAIITDSLTDEPAGRLTREKSRVKLQKSVLKRIEHETDIDVEDVLFTDLAVQ
;
A
#
# COMPACT_ATOMS: atom_id res chain seq x y z
N MET A 1 -41.07 -14.25 51.26
CA MET A 1 -39.71 -14.75 50.90
C MET A 1 -39.68 -15.66 49.68
N LYS A 2 -40.74 -15.73 48.85
CA LYS A 2 -40.78 -16.60 47.65
C LYS A 2 -40.08 -16.01 46.41
N ASN A 3 -39.92 -14.70 46.33
CA ASN A 3 -39.42 -14.03 45.09
C ASN A 3 -37.88 -13.87 45.03
N ILE A 4 -37.18 -14.08 46.13
CA ILE A 4 -35.72 -14.00 46.20
C ILE A 4 -35.02 -15.06 45.31
N LYS A 5 -35.64 -16.27 45.21
CA LYS A 5 -35.09 -17.38 44.40
C LYS A 5 -35.11 -17.11 42.88
N ILE A 6 -35.92 -16.15 42.42
CA ILE A 6 -36.02 -15.75 41.02
C ILE A 6 -35.20 -14.51 40.74
N ILE A 7 -35.07 -13.62 41.73
CA ILE A 7 -34.32 -12.34 41.57
C ILE A 7 -32.82 -12.56 41.40
N ILE A 8 -32.24 -13.52 42.13
CA ILE A 8 -30.81 -13.82 42.08
C ILE A 8 -30.34 -14.29 40.70
N PRO A 9 -31.00 -15.31 40.06
CA PRO A 9 -30.56 -15.75 38.73
C PRO A 9 -30.79 -14.67 37.64
N VAL A 10 -31.84 -13.85 37.75
CA VAL A 10 -32.08 -12.74 36.81
C VAL A 10 -31.02 -11.67 36.98
N LEU A 11 -30.62 -11.32 38.21
CA LEU A 11 -29.54 -10.37 38.45
C LEU A 11 -28.19 -10.85 37.89
N LEU A 12 -27.87 -12.13 38.04
CA LEU A 12 -26.67 -12.75 37.49
C LEU A 12 -26.64 -12.72 35.96
N LEU A 13 -27.78 -12.95 35.30
CA LEU A 13 -27.89 -12.84 33.85
C LEU A 13 -27.67 -11.41 33.34
N VAL A 14 -28.24 -10.43 34.03
CA VAL A 14 -28.06 -9.02 33.67
C VAL A 14 -26.61 -8.58 33.89
N VAL A 15 -25.99 -8.91 34.99
CA VAL A 15 -24.59 -8.59 35.31
C VAL A 15 -23.65 -9.30 34.33
N GLY A 16 -23.89 -10.57 34.00
CA GLY A 16 -23.10 -11.32 33.02
C GLY A 16 -23.25 -10.78 31.60
N GLY A 17 -24.46 -10.35 31.23
CA GLY A 17 -24.72 -9.70 29.94
C GLY A 17 -23.99 -8.34 29.81
N VAL A 18 -24.09 -7.52 30.83
CA VAL A 18 -23.38 -6.20 30.85
C VAL A 18 -21.86 -6.41 30.82
N TYR A 19 -21.35 -7.37 31.60
CA TYR A 19 -19.90 -7.66 31.57
C TYR A 19 -19.43 -8.09 30.18
N LYS A 20 -20.16 -8.98 29.52
CA LYS A 20 -19.79 -9.51 28.21
C LYS A 20 -19.89 -8.46 27.09
N PHE A 21 -20.87 -7.55 27.15
CA PHE A 21 -21.08 -6.57 26.09
C PHE A 21 -20.37 -5.22 26.32
N VAL A 22 -20.14 -4.84 27.56
CA VAL A 22 -19.62 -3.50 27.91
C VAL A 22 -18.20 -3.54 28.45
N LEU A 23 -17.88 -4.51 29.32
CA LEU A 23 -16.59 -4.58 30.00
C LEU A 23 -15.61 -5.62 29.43
N ALA A 24 -16.08 -6.57 28.62
CA ALA A 24 -15.17 -7.52 28.01
C ALA A 24 -14.18 -6.80 27.12
N PRO A 25 -12.85 -7.01 27.28
CA PRO A 25 -11.86 -6.38 26.45
C PRO A 25 -12.10 -6.78 24.99
N LYS A 26 -12.16 -5.78 24.11
CA LYS A 26 -12.27 -6.03 22.67
C LYS A 26 -11.05 -6.86 22.24
N PRO A 27 -11.23 -7.86 21.35
CA PRO A 27 -10.10 -8.61 20.82
C PRO A 27 -9.09 -7.64 20.23
N VAL A 28 -7.86 -7.67 20.73
CA VAL A 28 -6.76 -6.87 20.19
C VAL A 28 -6.41 -7.50 18.85
N VAL A 29 -6.87 -6.88 17.77
CA VAL A 29 -6.40 -7.23 16.43
C VAL A 29 -4.94 -6.76 16.34
N PRO A 30 -3.97 -7.66 16.10
CA PRO A 30 -2.59 -7.26 15.96
C PRO A 30 -2.49 -6.26 14.80
N LYS A 31 -1.88 -5.11 15.06
CA LYS A 31 -1.62 -4.11 14.01
C LYS A 31 -0.75 -4.75 12.92
N PRO A 32 -1.08 -4.57 11.64
CA PRO A 32 -0.22 -5.04 10.58
C PRO A 32 1.18 -4.43 10.73
N LYS A 33 2.21 -5.22 10.42
CA LYS A 33 3.62 -4.77 10.52
C LYS A 33 3.96 -3.69 9.50
N VAL A 34 3.20 -3.61 8.42
CA VAL A 34 3.24 -2.55 7.42
C VAL A 34 1.93 -1.80 7.53
N SER A 35 1.98 -0.52 7.87
CA SER A 35 0.82 0.36 7.84
C SER A 35 0.57 0.78 6.39
N GLY A 36 -0.70 0.81 5.96
CA GLY A 36 -1.06 1.28 4.63
C GLY A 36 -1.45 0.17 3.66
N GLU A 37 -1.82 0.59 2.47
CA GLU A 37 -2.23 -0.28 1.36
C GLU A 37 -1.03 -0.54 0.45
N VAL A 38 -0.77 -1.80 0.10
CA VAL A 38 0.30 -2.14 -0.85
C VAL A 38 -0.27 -2.23 -2.26
N TYR A 39 0.15 -1.30 -3.11
CA TYR A 39 -0.18 -1.30 -4.53
C TYR A 39 0.98 -1.90 -5.33
N VAL A 40 0.77 -3.07 -5.91
CA VAL A 40 1.75 -3.74 -6.79
C VAL A 40 1.51 -3.29 -8.22
N MET A 41 2.54 -2.80 -8.88
CA MET A 41 2.42 -2.37 -10.28
C MET A 41 2.16 -3.54 -11.21
N PRO A 42 1.20 -3.42 -12.17
CA PRO A 42 0.77 -4.56 -12.99
C PRO A 42 1.83 -5.12 -13.94
N LYS A 43 2.80 -4.29 -14.33
CA LYS A 43 3.87 -4.67 -15.27
C LYS A 43 5.23 -4.50 -14.66
N ASP A 44 6.11 -5.45 -14.94
CA ASP A 44 7.53 -5.39 -14.65
C ASP A 44 8.21 -4.20 -15.37
N PHE A 45 9.32 -3.79 -14.82
CA PHE A 45 10.24 -2.85 -15.42
C PHE A 45 11.40 -3.60 -16.05
N LEU A 46 11.76 -3.23 -17.27
CA LEU A 46 13.00 -3.64 -17.91
C LEU A 46 13.84 -2.38 -18.11
N ILE A 47 14.95 -2.28 -17.42
CA ILE A 47 15.73 -1.06 -17.29
C ILE A 47 17.18 -1.28 -17.73
N ASN A 48 17.66 -0.40 -18.58
CA ASN A 48 19.06 -0.39 -19.00
C ASN A 48 19.93 0.19 -17.88
N LEU A 49 20.93 -0.56 -17.49
CA LEU A 49 21.93 -0.18 -16.49
C LEU A 49 23.26 0.18 -17.15
N LYS A 50 24.17 0.75 -16.36
CA LYS A 50 25.55 0.99 -16.83
C LYS A 50 26.25 -0.28 -17.31
N ALA A 51 27.18 -0.09 -18.24
CA ALA A 51 28.01 -1.15 -18.82
C ALA A 51 27.22 -2.24 -19.59
N GLY A 52 26.13 -1.85 -20.27
CA GLY A 52 25.34 -2.75 -21.11
C GLY A 52 24.57 -3.83 -20.33
N LYS A 53 24.40 -3.64 -19.04
CA LYS A 53 23.60 -4.52 -18.19
C LYS A 53 22.14 -4.11 -18.18
N PHE A 54 21.25 -5.03 -17.78
CA PHE A 54 19.85 -4.68 -17.53
C PHE A 54 19.38 -5.24 -16.21
N ALA A 55 18.35 -4.58 -15.66
CA ALA A 55 17.57 -5.07 -14.55
C ALA A 55 16.15 -5.33 -15.01
N LYS A 56 15.61 -6.49 -14.60
CA LYS A 56 14.18 -6.75 -14.58
C LYS A 56 13.72 -6.73 -13.13
N LEU A 57 12.70 -5.93 -12.83
CA LEU A 57 12.13 -5.86 -11.48
C LEU A 57 10.65 -5.51 -11.55
N ASN A 58 9.92 -5.81 -10.48
CA ASN A 58 8.62 -5.23 -10.24
C ASN A 58 8.74 -4.19 -9.10
N ALA A 59 7.82 -3.23 -9.05
CA ALA A 59 7.74 -2.24 -8.00
C ALA A 59 6.39 -2.28 -7.32
N ALA A 60 6.40 -2.07 -6.01
CA ALA A 60 5.20 -1.86 -5.24
C ALA A 60 5.32 -0.56 -4.42
N LEU A 61 4.21 0.12 -4.26
CA LEU A 61 4.10 1.34 -3.46
C LEU A 61 3.34 1.00 -2.19
N VAL A 62 3.85 1.43 -1.05
CA VAL A 62 3.09 1.45 0.20
C VAL A 62 2.39 2.79 0.26
N LEU A 63 1.08 2.77 0.12
CA LEU A 63 0.22 3.94 0.14
C LEU A 63 -0.39 4.11 1.53
N LYS A 64 -0.78 5.32 1.87
CA LYS A 64 -1.56 5.58 3.09
C LYS A 64 -2.87 4.80 3.05
N GLU A 65 -3.31 4.31 4.22
CA GLU A 65 -4.55 3.54 4.34
C GLU A 65 -5.76 4.32 3.79
N GLY A 66 -6.54 3.67 2.91
CA GLY A 66 -7.72 4.27 2.25
C GLY A 66 -7.41 5.18 1.06
N TYR A 67 -6.14 5.49 0.79
CA TYR A 67 -5.75 6.41 -0.29
C TYR A 67 -6.25 5.96 -1.66
N LEU A 68 -6.08 4.69 -2.01
CA LEU A 68 -6.43 4.19 -3.34
C LEU A 68 -7.94 4.33 -3.63
N ALA A 69 -8.77 4.03 -2.63
CA ALA A 69 -10.22 4.16 -2.76
C ALA A 69 -10.65 5.63 -2.94
N GLU A 70 -10.03 6.55 -2.23
CA GLU A 70 -10.30 7.99 -2.37
C GLU A 70 -9.80 8.55 -3.70
N ALA A 71 -8.60 8.17 -4.11
CA ALA A 71 -7.97 8.62 -5.35
C ALA A 71 -8.77 8.16 -6.58
N VAL A 72 -9.24 6.91 -6.60
CA VAL A 72 -10.10 6.38 -7.67
C VAL A 72 -11.44 7.13 -7.72
N LYS A 73 -12.08 7.39 -6.57
CA LYS A 73 -13.32 8.19 -6.51
C LYS A 73 -13.11 9.61 -7.03
N LYS A 74 -12.02 10.26 -6.65
CA LYS A 74 -11.68 11.61 -7.10
C LYS A 74 -11.42 11.67 -8.60
N ALA A 75 -10.70 10.69 -9.16
CA ALA A 75 -10.46 10.56 -10.58
C ALA A 75 -11.76 10.38 -11.37
N ALA A 76 -12.67 9.50 -10.91
CA ALA A 76 -13.97 9.28 -11.52
C ALA A 76 -14.85 10.55 -11.48
N ALA A 77 -14.84 11.30 -10.38
CA ALA A 77 -15.58 12.55 -10.26
C ALA A 77 -15.04 13.65 -11.18
N ALA A 78 -13.73 13.69 -11.41
CA ALA A 78 -13.09 14.68 -12.28
C ALA A 78 -13.32 14.39 -13.78
N SER A 79 -13.47 13.13 -14.18
CA SER A 79 -13.73 12.74 -15.57
C SER A 79 -15.20 12.93 -16.00
N GLY A 80 -16.11 13.20 -15.07
CA GLY A 80 -17.54 13.35 -15.36
C GLY A 80 -18.24 12.06 -15.82
N GLU A 81 -17.54 10.95 -15.85
CA GLU A 81 -18.06 9.63 -16.20
C GLU A 81 -18.57 8.92 -14.95
N LYS A 82 -19.76 8.35 -15.04
CA LYS A 82 -20.38 7.57 -13.95
C LYS A 82 -19.67 6.25 -13.64
N GLU A 83 -18.76 5.82 -14.50
CA GLU A 83 -17.86 4.68 -14.30
C GLU A 83 -16.43 5.16 -14.53
N ALA A 84 -15.56 4.93 -13.55
CA ALA A 84 -14.12 5.08 -13.74
C ALA A 84 -13.73 4.17 -14.92
N GLY A 85 -13.37 4.75 -16.04
CA GLY A 85 -12.98 4.01 -17.23
C GLY A 85 -11.90 2.98 -16.87
N GLN A 86 -12.00 1.81 -17.48
CA GLN A 86 -11.03 0.75 -17.24
C GLN A 86 -9.62 1.30 -17.54
N PRO A 87 -8.64 1.12 -16.63
CA PRO A 87 -7.30 1.65 -16.87
C PRO A 87 -6.73 1.13 -18.18
N PRO A 88 -5.89 1.90 -18.88
CA PRO A 88 -5.26 1.46 -20.12
C PRO A 88 -4.55 0.12 -19.95
N THR A 89 -4.51 -0.69 -21.01
CA THR A 89 -3.88 -2.01 -20.96
C THR A 89 -2.48 -1.93 -20.37
N GLY A 90 -2.25 -2.61 -19.26
CA GLY A 90 -0.97 -2.69 -18.56
C GLY A 90 -0.73 -1.62 -17.51
N TYR A 91 -1.74 -0.83 -17.20
CA TYR A 91 -1.78 0.05 -16.03
C TYR A 91 -2.86 -0.44 -15.07
N GLY A 92 -2.69 -0.13 -13.79
CA GLY A 92 -3.66 -0.45 -12.76
C GLY A 92 -4.54 0.74 -12.43
N THR A 93 -5.16 0.67 -11.28
CA THR A 93 -6.15 1.65 -10.81
C THR A 93 -5.53 2.89 -10.15
N LEU A 94 -4.21 2.94 -9.99
CA LEU A 94 -3.53 4.06 -9.36
C LEU A 94 -3.57 5.29 -10.29
N PRO A 95 -4.17 6.42 -9.89
CA PRO A 95 -4.07 7.66 -10.63
C PRO A 95 -2.60 8.06 -10.78
N GLN A 96 -2.24 8.65 -11.93
CA GLN A 96 -0.85 9.05 -12.23
C GLN A 96 0.17 7.90 -12.26
N GLU A 97 -0.24 6.63 -12.34
CA GLU A 97 0.68 5.49 -12.42
C GLU A 97 1.74 5.65 -13.52
N ALA A 98 1.36 6.21 -14.66
CA ALA A 98 2.30 6.44 -15.76
C ALA A 98 3.45 7.38 -15.36
N VAL A 99 3.17 8.41 -14.56
CA VAL A 99 4.19 9.35 -14.04
C VAL A 99 5.10 8.62 -13.06
N VAL A 100 4.53 7.84 -12.13
CA VAL A 100 5.32 7.03 -11.19
C VAL A 100 6.23 6.05 -11.93
N ARG A 101 5.72 5.40 -12.98
CA ARG A 101 6.53 4.49 -13.80
C ARG A 101 7.68 5.21 -14.49
N ALA A 102 7.44 6.40 -15.01
CA ALA A 102 8.50 7.24 -15.60
C ALA A 102 9.56 7.59 -14.56
N ILE A 103 9.16 8.07 -13.38
CA ILE A 103 10.08 8.41 -12.28
C ILE A 103 10.95 7.20 -11.88
N ILE A 104 10.35 6.02 -11.73
CA ILE A 104 11.10 4.80 -11.40
C ILE A 104 12.10 4.47 -12.51
N THR A 105 11.65 4.46 -13.77
CA THR A 105 12.49 4.15 -14.93
C THR A 105 13.68 5.11 -15.00
N ASP A 106 13.44 6.40 -14.93
CA ASP A 106 14.48 7.43 -15.00
C ASP A 106 15.46 7.35 -13.84
N SER A 107 14.96 7.04 -12.64
CA SER A 107 15.82 6.93 -11.44
C SER A 107 16.73 5.72 -11.47
N LEU A 108 16.37 4.69 -12.22
CA LEU A 108 17.11 3.43 -12.30
C LEU A 108 17.97 3.32 -13.57
N THR A 109 17.63 4.07 -14.61
CA THR A 109 18.39 4.07 -15.88
C THR A 109 19.82 4.57 -15.62
N ASP A 110 20.79 3.90 -16.26
CA ASP A 110 22.22 4.19 -16.14
C ASP A 110 22.79 4.05 -14.71
N GLU A 111 22.05 3.44 -13.80
CA GLU A 111 22.60 3.10 -12.49
C GLU A 111 23.56 1.91 -12.57
N PRO A 112 24.64 1.89 -11.75
CA PRO A 112 25.48 0.70 -11.63
C PRO A 112 24.70 -0.48 -11.06
N ALA A 113 24.85 -1.67 -11.63
CA ALA A 113 24.19 -2.89 -11.16
C ALA A 113 24.35 -3.14 -9.64
N GLY A 114 25.50 -2.80 -9.09
CA GLY A 114 25.77 -2.92 -7.66
C GLY A 114 24.88 -2.07 -6.74
N ARG A 115 24.22 -1.03 -7.29
CA ARG A 115 23.24 -0.24 -6.51
C ARG A 115 21.93 -1.00 -6.30
N LEU A 116 21.59 -1.87 -7.22
CA LEU A 116 20.38 -2.71 -7.14
C LEU A 116 20.65 -4.02 -6.35
N THR A 117 21.81 -4.64 -6.57
CA THR A 117 22.11 -5.96 -5.97
C THR A 117 22.50 -5.88 -4.50
N ARG A 118 23.10 -4.77 -4.05
CA ARG A 118 23.48 -4.58 -2.64
C ARG A 118 22.33 -3.98 -1.85
N GLU A 119 21.89 -4.64 -0.80
CA GLU A 119 20.75 -4.22 0.03
C GLU A 119 20.82 -2.75 0.48
N LYS A 120 21.92 -2.33 1.13
CA LYS A 120 22.08 -0.96 1.63
C LYS A 120 21.99 0.09 0.52
N SER A 121 22.48 -0.22 -0.69
CA SER A 121 22.44 0.69 -1.82
C SER A 121 21.03 0.72 -2.44
N ARG A 122 20.36 -0.43 -2.49
CA ARG A 122 18.99 -0.56 -2.97
C ARG A 122 18.01 0.23 -2.10
N VAL A 123 18.13 0.15 -0.77
CA VAL A 123 17.32 0.96 0.16
C VAL A 123 17.52 2.46 -0.05
N LYS A 124 18.76 2.90 -0.30
CA LYS A 124 19.02 4.32 -0.63
C LYS A 124 18.35 4.73 -1.94
N LEU A 125 18.37 3.85 -2.93
CA LEU A 125 17.74 4.10 -4.23
C LEU A 125 16.22 4.15 -4.11
N GLN A 126 15.60 3.23 -3.36
CA GLN A 126 14.17 3.25 -3.04
C GLN A 126 13.75 4.57 -2.38
N LYS A 127 14.51 5.04 -1.39
CA LYS A 127 14.26 6.34 -0.75
C LYS A 127 14.44 7.54 -1.69
N SER A 128 15.34 7.44 -2.67
CA SER A 128 15.50 8.49 -3.68
C SER A 128 14.30 8.54 -4.62
N VAL A 129 13.81 7.37 -5.04
CA VAL A 129 12.59 7.25 -5.86
C VAL A 129 11.38 7.76 -5.09
N LEU A 130 11.22 7.37 -3.82
CA LEU A 130 10.15 7.86 -2.96
C LEU A 130 10.09 9.38 -2.94
N LYS A 131 11.22 10.04 -2.64
CA LYS A 131 11.28 11.51 -2.60
C LYS A 131 10.90 12.16 -3.93
N ARG A 132 11.25 11.54 -5.06
CA ARG A 132 10.86 12.06 -6.37
C ARG A 132 9.36 11.91 -6.58
N ILE A 133 8.77 10.79 -6.22
CA ILE A 133 7.32 10.57 -6.31
C ILE A 133 6.58 11.60 -5.46
N GLU A 134 6.98 11.81 -4.20
CA GLU A 134 6.39 12.81 -3.31
C GLU A 134 6.48 14.25 -3.86
N HIS A 135 7.55 14.56 -4.59
CA HIS A 135 7.78 15.90 -5.15
C HIS A 135 7.09 16.12 -6.49
N GLU A 136 7.00 15.09 -7.32
CA GLU A 136 6.56 15.20 -8.72
C GLU A 136 5.11 14.73 -8.93
N THR A 137 4.46 14.17 -7.89
CA THR A 137 3.06 13.67 -7.95
C THR A 137 2.27 14.07 -6.70
N ASP A 138 0.95 13.96 -6.80
CA ASP A 138 0.04 14.17 -5.66
C ASP A 138 -0.28 12.85 -4.92
N ILE A 139 0.57 11.82 -5.06
CA ILE A 139 0.32 10.50 -4.48
C ILE A 139 0.91 10.42 -3.09
N ASP A 140 0.08 10.09 -2.08
CA ASP A 140 0.52 9.83 -0.70
C ASP A 140 1.19 8.46 -0.58
N VAL A 141 2.50 8.40 -0.89
CA VAL A 141 3.33 7.19 -0.81
C VAL A 141 4.15 7.21 0.47
N GLU A 142 4.08 6.13 1.26
CA GLU A 142 4.88 5.97 2.49
C GLU A 142 6.21 5.24 2.22
N ASP A 143 6.24 4.31 1.26
CA ASP A 143 7.45 3.58 0.89
C ASP A 143 7.39 3.04 -0.54
N VAL A 144 8.56 2.75 -1.11
CA VAL A 144 8.73 2.14 -2.43
C VAL A 144 9.52 0.84 -2.27
N LEU A 145 8.93 -0.26 -2.75
CA LEU A 145 9.52 -1.59 -2.68
C LEU A 145 9.91 -2.06 -4.09
N PHE A 146 11.09 -2.66 -4.22
CA PHE A 146 11.49 -3.36 -5.44
C PHE A 146 11.38 -4.86 -5.19
N THR A 147 10.53 -5.52 -5.97
CA THR A 147 10.27 -6.96 -5.91
C THR A 147 10.77 -7.64 -7.19
N ASP A 148 10.89 -8.96 -7.15
CA ASP A 148 11.26 -9.79 -8.32
C ASP A 148 12.50 -9.29 -9.09
N LEU A 149 13.49 -8.81 -8.34
CA LEU A 149 14.68 -8.18 -8.91
C LEU A 149 15.66 -9.22 -9.49
N ALA A 150 15.89 -9.12 -10.78
CA ALA A 150 16.95 -9.83 -11.50
C ALA A 150 17.86 -8.83 -12.23
N VAL A 151 19.17 -9.02 -12.19
CA VAL A 151 20.17 -8.21 -12.89
C VAL A 151 21.04 -9.11 -13.75
N GLN A 152 21.18 -8.76 -15.01
CA GLN A 152 21.98 -9.45 -16.01
C GLN A 152 23.07 -8.56 -16.59
#